data_f366ffcd6dfd4b32a8875d8e29bae9b5
#
_entry.id   f366ffcd6dfd4b32a8875d8e29bae9b5
#
_cell.length_a   1.000
_cell.length_b   1.000
_cell.length_c   1.000
_cell.angle_alpha   90.00
_cell.angle_beta   90.00
_cell.angle_gamma   90.00
#
_symmetry.space_group_name_H-M   'P 1'
#
loop_
_entity.id
_entity.type
_entity.pdbx_description
1 polymer ?
#
loop_
_entity_poly.entity_id
_entity_poly.type
_entity_poly.pdbx_seq_one_letter_code
_entity_poly.pdbx_strand_id
1 'polypeptide(L)'
;VDEISKKISKNEKKENQIKNFSDILESIDTLENKKKMLWKEVYENSIEDREKAKLLFNDAYISMQGGVNEHMNIGAIMSKYIERMSKSNDQILKLAELIAKEEEKSESISSDDIFSQING
;
A
#
# COMPACT_ATOMS: atom_id res chain seq x y z
N VAL A 1 -11.14 26.20 -6.71
CA VAL A 1 -10.56 25.65 -7.93
C VAL A 1 -9.29 24.86 -7.63
N ASP A 2 -8.38 25.42 -6.82
CA ASP A 2 -7.13 24.74 -6.46
C ASP A 2 -7.33 23.49 -5.61
N GLU A 3 -8.32 23.48 -4.72
CA GLU A 3 -8.64 22.31 -3.89
C GLU A 3 -9.20 21.15 -4.71
N ILE A 4 -10.05 21.47 -5.68
CA ILE A 4 -10.62 20.48 -6.59
C ILE A 4 -9.51 19.88 -7.46
N SER A 5 -8.65 20.73 -8.02
CA SER A 5 -7.50 20.29 -8.82
C SER A 5 -6.54 19.40 -8.03
N LYS A 6 -6.27 19.73 -6.76
CA LYS A 6 -5.44 18.91 -5.87
C LYS A 6 -6.08 17.56 -5.57
N LYS A 7 -7.40 17.52 -5.35
CA LYS A 7 -8.14 16.26 -5.12
C LYS A 7 -8.10 15.36 -6.35
N ILE A 8 -8.31 15.92 -7.54
CA ILE A 8 -8.26 15.18 -8.80
C ILE A 8 -6.85 14.61 -8.99
N SER A 9 -5.81 15.40 -8.78
CA SER A 9 -4.41 14.96 -8.89
C SER A 9 -4.07 13.83 -7.91
N LYS A 10 -4.52 13.93 -6.65
CA LYS A 10 -4.33 12.88 -5.65
C LYS A 10 -5.05 11.58 -6.04
N ASN A 11 -6.28 11.69 -6.55
CA ASN A 11 -7.05 10.52 -6.97
C ASN A 11 -6.40 9.83 -8.17
N GLU A 12 -5.90 10.60 -9.14
CA GLU A 12 -5.16 10.05 -10.28
C GLU A 12 -3.90 9.32 -9.84
N LYS A 13 -3.16 9.90 -8.92
CA LYS A 13 -1.95 9.26 -8.37
C LYS A 13 -2.28 7.94 -7.67
N LYS A 14 -3.35 7.94 -6.88
CA LYS A 14 -3.84 6.74 -6.18
C LYS A 14 -4.25 5.66 -7.17
N GLU A 15 -5.03 6.01 -8.18
CA GLU A 15 -5.46 5.09 -9.23
C GLU A 15 -4.27 4.50 -9.99
N ASN A 16 -3.27 5.31 -10.28
CA ASN A 16 -2.04 4.87 -10.93
C ASN A 16 -1.25 3.90 -10.07
N GLN A 17 -1.16 4.15 -8.76
CA GLN A 17 -0.51 3.24 -7.82
C GLN A 17 -1.20 1.89 -7.77
N ILE A 18 -2.53 1.88 -7.71
CA ILE A 18 -3.33 0.65 -7.69
C ILE A 18 -3.19 -0.11 -9.01
N LYS A 19 -3.24 0.59 -10.12
CA LYS A 19 -3.05 0.00 -11.45
C LYS A 19 -1.67 -0.63 -11.58
N ASN A 20 -0.63 0.07 -11.19
CA ASN A 20 0.75 -0.43 -11.23
C ASN A 20 0.91 -1.69 -10.38
N PHE A 21 0.32 -1.71 -9.19
CA PHE A 21 0.32 -2.88 -8.32
C PHE A 21 -0.42 -4.05 -8.98
N SER A 22 -1.57 -3.79 -9.57
CA SER A 22 -2.36 -4.79 -10.28
C SER A 22 -1.55 -5.39 -11.45
N ASP A 23 -0.85 -4.55 -12.22
CA ASP A 23 -0.01 -4.98 -13.33
C ASP A 23 1.14 -5.87 -12.85
N ILE A 24 1.74 -5.54 -11.71
CA ILE A 24 2.78 -6.38 -11.10
C ILE A 24 2.22 -7.76 -10.76
N LEU A 25 1.06 -7.83 -10.14
CA LEU A 25 0.41 -9.11 -9.81
C LEU A 25 0.09 -9.93 -11.05
N GLU A 26 -0.41 -9.28 -12.10
CA GLU A 26 -0.74 -9.95 -13.35
C GLU A 26 0.50 -10.51 -14.07
N SER A 27 1.66 -9.92 -13.85
CA SER A 27 2.92 -10.40 -14.44
C SER A 27 3.45 -11.68 -13.80
N ILE A 28 2.88 -12.11 -12.67
CA ILE A 28 3.31 -13.32 -11.94
C ILE A 28 2.44 -14.49 -12.35
N ASP A 29 2.91 -15.32 -13.27
CA ASP A 29 2.16 -16.45 -13.82
C ASP A 29 1.81 -17.52 -12.79
N THR A 30 2.68 -17.74 -11.81
CA THR A 30 2.51 -18.77 -10.77
C THR A 30 1.52 -18.36 -9.68
N LEU A 31 1.13 -17.10 -9.62
CA LEU A 31 0.24 -16.60 -8.58
C LEU A 31 -1.22 -16.87 -8.95
N GLU A 32 -1.92 -17.53 -8.04
CA GLU A 32 -3.35 -17.82 -8.21
C GLU A 32 -4.19 -16.53 -8.27
N ASN A 33 -5.21 -16.50 -9.11
CA ASN A 33 -6.11 -15.37 -9.26
C ASN A 33 -6.76 -14.93 -7.94
N LYS A 34 -7.10 -15.89 -7.10
CA LYS A 34 -7.65 -15.66 -5.76
C LYS A 34 -6.71 -14.82 -4.90
N LYS A 35 -5.41 -15.17 -4.92
CA LYS A 35 -4.37 -14.42 -4.19
C LYS A 35 -4.16 -13.04 -4.79
N LYS A 36 -4.17 -12.93 -6.12
CA LYS A 36 -4.06 -11.63 -6.80
C LYS A 36 -5.16 -10.67 -6.34
N MET A 37 -6.39 -11.14 -6.29
CA MET A 37 -7.54 -10.34 -5.84
C MET A 37 -7.40 -9.91 -4.37
N LEU A 38 -7.03 -10.84 -3.49
CA LEU A 38 -6.86 -10.55 -2.07
C LEU A 38 -5.72 -9.57 -1.80
N TRP A 39 -4.59 -9.78 -2.47
CA TRP A 39 -3.43 -8.90 -2.29
C TRP A 39 -3.70 -7.49 -2.83
N LYS A 40 -4.41 -7.39 -3.95
CA LYS A 40 -4.85 -6.10 -4.48
C LYS A 40 -5.76 -5.38 -3.50
N GLU A 41 -6.72 -6.10 -2.91
CA GLU A 41 -7.63 -5.53 -1.91
C GLU A 41 -6.87 -5.02 -0.68
N VAL A 42 -5.92 -5.80 -0.16
CA VAL A 42 -5.09 -5.37 0.98
C VAL A 42 -4.28 -4.14 0.62
N TYR A 43 -3.71 -4.08 -0.57
CA TYR A 43 -2.95 -2.93 -1.04
C TYR A 43 -3.82 -1.67 -1.11
N GLU A 44 -4.99 -1.78 -1.73
CA GLU A 44 -5.96 -0.67 -1.82
C GLU A 44 -6.35 -0.17 -0.44
N ASN A 45 -6.70 -1.08 0.47
CA ASN A 45 -7.08 -0.72 1.84
C ASN A 45 -5.94 -0.04 2.60
N SER A 46 -4.71 -0.53 2.43
CA SER A 46 -3.54 0.06 3.09
C SER A 46 -3.25 1.47 2.60
N ILE A 47 -3.39 1.73 1.30
CA ILE A 47 -3.24 3.07 0.73
C ILE A 47 -4.32 4.01 1.25
N GLU A 48 -5.58 3.56 1.26
CA GLU A 48 -6.69 4.37 1.78
C GLU A 48 -6.54 4.69 3.26
N ASP A 49 -6.19 3.70 4.06
CA ASP A 49 -5.98 3.89 5.50
C ASP A 49 -4.87 4.90 5.77
N ARG A 50 -3.78 4.80 5.02
CA ARG A 50 -2.65 5.72 5.13
C ARG A 50 -3.04 7.14 4.76
N GLU A 51 -3.78 7.33 3.69
CA GLU A 51 -4.26 8.65 3.25
C GLU A 51 -5.23 9.27 4.25
N LYS A 52 -6.18 8.48 4.76
CA LYS A 52 -7.13 8.94 5.78
C LYS A 52 -6.42 9.31 7.07
N ALA A 53 -5.49 8.50 7.51
CA ALA A 53 -4.71 8.79 8.72
C ALA A 53 -3.88 10.07 8.56
N LYS A 54 -3.29 10.29 7.39
CA LYS A 54 -2.54 11.50 7.07
C LYS A 54 -3.43 12.73 7.08
N LEU A 55 -4.61 12.64 6.49
CA LEU A 55 -5.58 13.74 6.47
C LEU A 55 -6.01 14.11 7.88
N LEU A 56 -6.38 13.12 8.69
CA LEU A 56 -6.81 13.32 10.07
C LEU A 56 -5.67 13.85 10.95
N PHE A 57 -4.45 13.39 10.71
CA PHE A 57 -3.27 13.92 11.38
C PHE A 57 -3.08 15.41 11.09
N ASN A 58 -3.20 15.81 9.82
CA ASN A 58 -3.07 17.21 9.42
C ASN A 58 -4.17 18.08 10.04
N ASP A 59 -5.41 17.58 10.07
CA ASP A 59 -6.53 18.30 10.72
C ASP A 59 -6.27 18.47 12.21
N ALA A 60 -5.80 17.44 12.89
CA ALA A 60 -5.46 17.51 14.31
C ALA A 60 -4.33 18.50 14.57
N TYR A 61 -3.31 18.50 13.72
CA TYR A 61 -2.19 19.42 13.82
C TYR A 61 -2.65 20.88 13.68
N ILE A 62 -3.50 21.17 12.70
CA ILE A 62 -4.05 22.51 12.48
C ILE A 62 -4.91 22.94 13.68
N SER A 63 -5.68 22.03 14.27
CA SER A 63 -6.53 22.31 15.43
C SER A 63 -5.74 22.52 16.71
N MET A 64 -4.45 22.18 16.73
CA MET A 64 -3.59 22.26 17.92
C MET A 64 -3.03 23.67 18.11
N GLN A 65 -3.92 24.64 18.33
CA GLN A 65 -3.55 26.04 18.57
C GLN A 65 -3.86 26.52 19.99
N GLY A 66 -4.33 25.61 20.85
CA GLY A 66 -4.71 25.94 22.21
C GLY A 66 -3.61 25.71 23.23
N GLY A 67 -3.96 25.75 24.50
CA GLY A 67 -3.05 25.56 25.62
C GLY A 67 -2.57 24.12 25.79
N VAL A 68 -1.85 23.89 26.90
CA VAL A 68 -1.22 22.58 27.23
C VAL A 68 -2.19 21.42 27.21
N ASN A 69 -3.44 21.62 27.68
CA ASN A 69 -4.44 20.55 27.72
C ASN A 69 -4.83 20.07 26.31
N GLU A 70 -4.99 21.01 25.38
CA GLU A 70 -5.28 20.65 23.98
C GLU A 70 -4.10 19.92 23.34
N HIS A 71 -2.87 20.33 23.61
CA HIS A 71 -1.68 19.65 23.13
C HIS A 71 -1.63 18.21 23.63
N MET A 72 -1.96 17.97 24.89
CA MET A 72 -1.96 16.60 25.44
C MET A 72 -3.03 15.70 24.80
N ASN A 73 -4.24 16.22 24.64
CA ASN A 73 -5.36 15.46 24.09
C ASN A 73 -5.18 15.18 22.59
N ILE A 74 -4.81 16.20 21.81
CA ILE A 74 -4.62 16.09 20.37
C ILE A 74 -3.35 15.28 20.07
N GLY A 75 -2.30 15.44 20.88
CA GLY A 75 -1.06 14.70 20.72
C GLY A 75 -1.26 13.19 20.82
N ALA A 76 -2.11 12.75 21.77
CA ALA A 76 -2.45 11.33 21.88
C ALA A 76 -3.19 10.82 20.64
N ILE A 77 -4.10 11.61 20.09
CA ILE A 77 -4.84 11.27 18.87
C ILE A 77 -3.88 11.23 17.67
N MET A 78 -3.00 12.21 17.54
CA MET A 78 -2.00 12.27 16.47
C MET A 78 -1.07 11.05 16.49
N SER A 79 -0.67 10.61 17.68
CA SER A 79 0.14 9.39 17.84
C SER A 79 -0.55 8.15 17.29
N LYS A 80 -1.86 8.05 17.48
CA LYS A 80 -2.66 6.95 16.92
C LYS A 80 -2.70 6.98 15.40
N TYR A 81 -2.79 8.17 14.80
CA TYR A 81 -2.76 8.31 13.33
C TYR A 81 -1.40 7.94 12.76
N ILE A 82 -0.32 8.35 13.42
CA ILE A 82 1.05 7.96 13.03
C ILE A 82 1.21 6.43 13.10
N GLU A 83 0.74 5.82 14.17
CA GLU A 83 0.75 4.37 14.35
C GLU A 83 -0.02 3.67 13.24
N ARG A 84 -1.18 4.19 12.85
CA ARG A 84 -1.98 3.63 11.75
C ARG A 84 -1.26 3.72 10.41
N MET A 85 -0.62 4.86 10.11
CA MET A 85 0.18 5.02 8.90
C MET A 85 1.34 4.02 8.87
N SER A 86 2.00 3.82 10.00
CA SER A 86 3.10 2.87 10.15
C SER A 86 2.64 1.45 9.87
N LYS A 87 1.50 1.04 10.43
CA LYS A 87 0.91 -0.28 10.18
C LYS A 87 0.53 -0.48 8.72
N SER A 88 -0.01 0.55 8.07
CA SER A 88 -0.34 0.49 6.64
C SER A 88 0.91 0.30 5.79
N ASN A 89 2.01 0.99 6.13
CA ASN A 89 3.29 0.82 5.45
C ASN A 89 3.87 -0.59 5.66
N ASP A 90 3.75 -1.14 6.87
CA ASP A 90 4.19 -2.50 7.18
C ASP A 90 3.42 -3.53 6.36
N GLN A 91 2.13 -3.34 6.17
CA GLN A 91 1.30 -4.20 5.32
C GLN A 91 1.77 -4.18 3.86
N ILE A 92 2.10 -3.00 3.34
CA ILE A 92 2.63 -2.85 1.98
C ILE A 92 3.98 -3.55 1.84
N LEU A 93 4.88 -3.38 2.81
CA LEU A 93 6.17 -4.08 2.84
C LEU A 93 5.98 -5.60 2.88
N LYS A 94 5.02 -6.08 3.66
CA LYS A 94 4.70 -7.51 3.72
C LYS A 94 4.23 -8.04 2.37
N LEU A 95 3.39 -7.30 1.67
CA LEU A 95 2.97 -7.65 0.31
C LEU A 95 4.16 -7.72 -0.65
N ALA A 96 5.08 -6.76 -0.55
CA ALA A 96 6.29 -6.75 -1.38
C ALA A 96 7.15 -8.00 -1.14
N GLU A 97 7.30 -8.43 0.11
CA GLU A 97 7.99 -9.67 0.45
C GLU A 97 7.32 -10.90 -0.15
N LEU A 98 6.00 -10.98 -0.06
CA LEU A 98 5.22 -12.09 -0.61
C LEU A 98 5.33 -12.14 -2.13
N ILE A 99 5.29 -10.98 -2.80
CA ILE A 99 5.45 -10.87 -4.24
C ILE A 99 6.85 -11.36 -4.65
N ALA A 100 7.89 -10.91 -3.93
CA ALA A 100 9.26 -11.34 -4.22
C ALA A 100 9.42 -12.86 -4.12
N LYS A 101 8.81 -13.49 -3.13
CA LYS A 101 8.82 -14.95 -2.99
C LYS A 101 8.13 -15.66 -4.16
N GLU A 102 7.01 -15.13 -4.63
CA GLU A 102 6.31 -15.71 -5.78
C GLU A 102 7.10 -15.51 -7.08
N GLU A 103 7.77 -14.37 -7.23
CA GLU A 103 8.64 -14.12 -8.39
C GLU A 103 9.81 -15.11 -8.43
N GLU A 104 10.48 -15.35 -7.29
CA GLU A 104 11.53 -16.36 -7.18
C GLU A 104 11.04 -17.74 -7.56
N LYS A 105 9.87 -18.10 -7.10
CA LYS A 105 9.23 -19.37 -7.41
C LYS A 105 8.94 -19.50 -8.91
N SER A 106 8.45 -18.44 -9.54
CA SER A 106 8.20 -18.38 -10.98
C SER A 106 9.50 -18.55 -11.79
N GLU A 107 10.57 -17.87 -11.40
CA GLU A 107 11.89 -18.00 -12.04
C GLU A 107 12.46 -19.41 -11.88
N SER A 108 12.32 -20.02 -10.72
CA SER A 108 12.76 -21.39 -10.44
C SER A 108 12.05 -22.40 -11.33
N ILE A 109 10.73 -22.29 -11.48
CA ILE A 109 9.94 -23.15 -12.37
C ILE A 109 10.37 -22.98 -13.81
N SER A 110 10.58 -21.74 -14.27
CA SER A 110 11.04 -21.43 -15.61
C SER A 110 12.42 -22.02 -15.88
N SER A 111 13.33 -21.96 -14.91
CA SER A 111 14.66 -22.56 -15.02
C SER A 111 14.60 -24.06 -15.09
N ASP A 112 13.75 -24.71 -14.30
CA ASP A 112 13.54 -26.15 -14.30
C ASP A 112 12.96 -26.61 -15.64
N ASP A 113 12.01 -25.88 -16.21
CA ASP A 113 11.44 -26.17 -17.53
C ASP A 113 12.50 -26.11 -18.63
N ILE A 114 13.34 -25.08 -18.62
CA ILE A 114 14.43 -24.93 -19.58
C ILE A 114 15.42 -26.09 -19.44
N PHE A 115 15.77 -26.42 -18.21
CA PHE A 115 16.69 -27.52 -17.91
C PHE A 115 16.11 -28.86 -18.37
N SER A 116 14.82 -29.11 -18.15
CA SER A 116 14.14 -30.30 -18.64
C SER A 116 14.13 -30.39 -20.15
N GLN A 117 13.96 -29.28 -20.86
CA GLN A 117 14.01 -29.24 -22.33
C GLN A 117 15.41 -29.53 -22.87
N ILE A 118 16.45 -29.13 -22.19
CA ILE A 118 17.84 -29.37 -22.60
C ILE A 118 18.22 -30.83 -22.39
N ASN A 119 17.76 -31.46 -21.29
CA ASN A 119 18.11 -32.82 -20.91
C ASN A 119 17.14 -33.89 -21.42
N GLY A 120 16.02 -33.46 -21.93
CA GLY A 120 15.00 -34.36 -22.47
C GLY A 120 15.09 -34.51 -23.94
#